data_51b4ff3f62b2b84c16228fffda2a159f
#
_entry.id   51b4ff3f62b2b84c16228fffda2a159f
#
_cell.length_a   1.000
_cell.length_b   1.000
_cell.length_c   1.000
_cell.angle_alpha   90.00
_cell.angle_beta   90.00
_cell.angle_gamma   90.00
#
_symmetry.space_group_name_H-M   'P 1'
#
loop_
_entity.id
_entity.type
_entity.pdbx_description
1 polymer ?
#
loop_
_entity_poly.entity_id
_entity_poly.type
_entity_poly.pdbx_seq_one_letter_code
_entity_poly.pdbx_strand_id
1 'polypeptide(L)'
;LCQVFCVHWFFEVYSHSKVTLFCHNTEIILFNIPQVCQENSIFARDLRHNTMQNFSPLQKLVHDQARIYGERVALRYRDYSLGIWKDISWKQFSLSVRRLSDAMITLGVAEQENIAVFSQNMPEGLMVDFASYAIRAVVIPMYATSSEMQVKYIVSDASVRFIFVGEQDQYDIAFRVLKHGSTLERLIIFSRDVCLNPEDSISVYFDDFLASGSDMHKGVVCARSE
;
A
#
# COMPACT_ATOMS: atom_id res chain seq x y z
N LEU A 1 -19.91 2.35 17.79
CA LEU A 1 -20.13 3.16 16.58
C LEU A 1 -18.76 3.39 15.94
N CYS A 2 -18.30 2.39 15.14
CA CYS A 2 -17.13 2.54 14.28
C CYS A 2 -17.46 3.57 13.20
N GLN A 3 -16.98 4.79 13.35
CA GLN A 3 -16.85 5.69 12.23
C GLN A 3 -15.64 5.22 11.40
N VAL A 4 -15.94 4.52 10.34
CA VAL A 4 -14.98 4.30 9.25
C VAL A 4 -14.64 5.66 8.69
N PHE A 5 -13.47 6.19 9.00
CA PHE A 5 -12.93 7.37 8.33
C PHE A 5 -12.56 6.94 6.92
N CYS A 6 -13.54 7.11 6.02
CA CYS A 6 -13.32 7.02 4.60
C CYS A 6 -12.34 8.13 4.21
N VAL A 7 -11.09 7.79 3.93
CA VAL A 7 -10.16 8.71 3.29
C VAL A 7 -10.80 9.09 1.97
N HIS A 8 -11.23 10.35 1.85
CA HIS A 8 -11.81 10.88 0.62
C HIS A 8 -10.70 10.96 -0.43
N TRP A 9 -10.58 9.92 -1.22
CA TRP A 9 -9.87 9.99 -2.48
C TRP A 9 -10.76 10.73 -3.48
N PHE A 10 -10.45 11.97 -3.78
CA PHE A 10 -11.09 12.68 -4.85
C PHE A 10 -10.54 12.15 -6.18
N PHE A 11 -11.39 11.48 -6.94
CA PHE A 11 -11.12 11.14 -8.33
C PHE A 11 -11.52 12.32 -9.20
N GLU A 12 -10.58 13.06 -9.71
CA GLU A 12 -10.84 14.02 -10.77
C GLU A 12 -10.49 13.38 -12.11
N VAL A 13 -11.49 13.05 -12.89
CA VAL A 13 -11.34 12.45 -14.23
C VAL A 13 -11.13 13.59 -15.22
N TYR A 14 -9.87 13.84 -15.57
CA TYR A 14 -9.57 14.68 -16.73
C TYR A 14 -9.48 13.82 -18.00
N SER A 15 -10.15 14.30 -19.06
CA SER A 15 -10.20 13.71 -20.40
C SER A 15 -8.80 13.36 -20.91
N HIS A 16 -8.64 12.14 -21.38
CA HIS A 16 -7.49 11.45 -21.96
C HIS A 16 -6.69 10.54 -20.98
N SER A 17 -7.30 9.38 -20.67
CA SER A 17 -6.59 8.15 -20.19
C SER A 17 -5.66 8.27 -18.98
N LYS A 18 -5.79 9.26 -18.11
CA LYS A 18 -5.02 9.40 -16.87
C LYS A 18 -5.94 9.66 -15.71
N VAL A 19 -5.88 8.83 -14.69
CA VAL A 19 -6.48 9.11 -13.37
C VAL A 19 -5.38 9.70 -12.50
N THR A 20 -5.58 10.93 -12.07
CA THR A 20 -4.66 11.61 -11.17
C THR A 20 -5.25 11.60 -9.77
N LEU A 21 -4.55 11.01 -8.81
CA LEU A 21 -4.92 11.05 -7.40
C LEU A 21 -4.24 12.26 -6.75
N PHE A 22 -5.04 13.25 -6.34
CA PHE A 22 -4.56 14.42 -5.62
C PHE A 22 -4.67 14.18 -4.12
N CYS A 23 -3.58 14.37 -3.39
CA CYS A 23 -3.61 14.66 -1.97
C CYS A 23 -3.02 16.07 -1.74
N HIS A 24 -3.64 16.84 -0.87
CA HIS A 24 -3.25 18.22 -0.59
C HIS A 24 -1.77 18.28 -0.15
N ASN A 25 -0.94 18.93 -0.96
CA ASN A 25 0.46 19.31 -0.74
C ASN A 25 1.58 18.29 -0.99
N THR A 26 1.36 17.08 -1.48
CA THR A 26 2.46 16.21 -1.90
C THR A 26 2.04 15.33 -3.07
N GLU A 27 2.69 15.51 -4.12
CA GLU A 27 2.89 14.78 -5.37
C GLU A 27 2.08 13.55 -5.77
N ILE A 28 1.83 13.54 -7.02
CA ILE A 28 0.95 12.79 -7.88
C ILE A 28 1.51 11.39 -8.12
N ILE A 29 0.77 10.37 -7.73
CA ILE A 29 0.92 9.02 -8.30
C ILE A 29 -0.04 8.91 -9.47
N LEU A 30 0.49 8.83 -10.67
CA LEU A 30 -0.30 8.67 -11.89
C LEU A 30 -0.55 7.18 -12.15
N PHE A 31 -1.80 6.75 -12.01
CA PHE A 31 -2.20 5.46 -12.56
C PHE A 31 -2.43 5.60 -14.06
N ASN A 32 -1.63 4.89 -14.84
CA ASN A 32 -1.89 4.77 -16.27
C ASN A 32 -2.88 3.62 -16.48
N ILE A 33 -4.17 3.95 -16.47
CA ILE A 33 -5.22 2.98 -16.85
C ILE A 33 -5.36 3.10 -18.37
N PRO A 34 -4.89 2.11 -19.14
CA PRO A 34 -5.02 2.18 -20.59
C PRO A 34 -6.50 2.05 -20.97
N GLN A 35 -7.01 3.07 -21.63
CA GLN A 35 -8.12 3.02 -22.58
C GLN A 35 -9.49 2.49 -22.15
N VAL A 36 -9.80 2.35 -20.86
CA VAL A 36 -11.18 2.02 -20.43
C VAL A 36 -12.12 3.22 -20.55
N CYS A 37 -11.58 4.44 -20.69
CA CYS A 37 -12.38 5.67 -20.75
C CYS A 37 -12.66 6.20 -22.16
N GLN A 38 -12.27 5.51 -23.25
CA GLN A 38 -12.56 6.00 -24.59
C GLN A 38 -13.96 5.67 -25.09
N GLU A 39 -14.72 4.87 -24.33
CA GLU A 39 -16.10 4.52 -24.69
C GLU A 39 -17.07 4.79 -23.52
N ASN A 40 -17.22 6.07 -23.16
CA ASN A 40 -18.25 6.53 -22.20
C ASN A 40 -19.69 6.11 -22.59
N SER A 41 -19.90 5.62 -23.80
CA SER A 41 -21.17 5.04 -24.24
C SER A 41 -21.33 3.56 -23.86
N ILE A 42 -20.23 2.81 -23.67
CA ILE A 42 -20.26 1.39 -23.31
C ILE A 42 -20.46 1.24 -21.81
N PHE A 43 -19.78 2.03 -20.98
CA PHE A 43 -19.95 1.96 -19.52
C PHE A 43 -21.40 2.22 -19.07
N ALA A 44 -22.09 3.15 -19.72
CA ALA A 44 -23.49 3.43 -19.44
C ALA A 44 -24.47 2.40 -20.04
N ARG A 45 -24.06 1.64 -21.07
CA ARG A 45 -24.86 0.56 -21.66
C ARG A 45 -24.71 -0.75 -20.91
N ASP A 46 -23.49 -1.10 -20.47
CA ASP A 46 -23.21 -2.35 -19.75
C ASP A 46 -23.76 -2.37 -18.33
N LEU A 47 -23.94 -1.20 -17.70
CA LEU A 47 -24.65 -1.11 -16.42
C LEU A 47 -26.13 -1.50 -16.50
N ARG A 48 -26.73 -1.57 -17.69
CA ARG A 48 -28.14 -1.97 -17.90
C ARG A 48 -28.33 -3.43 -18.29
N HIS A 49 -27.28 -4.12 -18.70
CA HIS A 49 -27.32 -5.53 -19.06
C HIS A 49 -26.20 -6.32 -18.40
N ASN A 50 -26.48 -6.77 -17.18
CA ASN A 50 -26.06 -8.05 -16.62
C ASN A 50 -24.59 -8.45 -16.73
N THR A 51 -23.63 -7.57 -16.37
CA THR A 51 -22.23 -7.94 -16.31
C THR A 51 -21.53 -7.52 -15.02
N MET A 52 -22.21 -7.69 -13.89
CA MET A 52 -21.53 -7.71 -12.57
C MET A 52 -20.58 -8.93 -12.42
N GLN A 53 -20.47 -9.77 -13.45
CA GLN A 53 -19.79 -11.06 -13.36
C GLN A 53 -18.29 -11.04 -13.68
N ASN A 54 -17.70 -9.90 -14.05
CA ASN A 54 -16.29 -9.86 -14.47
C ASN A 54 -15.41 -8.82 -13.76
N PHE A 55 -15.80 -8.32 -12.60
CA PHE A 55 -14.89 -7.51 -11.79
C PHE A 55 -13.93 -8.41 -11.02
N SER A 56 -12.64 -8.34 -11.33
CA SER A 56 -11.62 -8.95 -10.49
C SER A 56 -11.70 -8.35 -9.09
N PRO A 57 -11.80 -9.17 -8.04
CA PRO A 57 -11.71 -8.68 -6.67
C PRO A 57 -10.41 -7.90 -6.47
N LEU A 58 -10.40 -6.89 -5.57
CA LEU A 58 -9.23 -6.03 -5.36
C LEU A 58 -7.94 -6.82 -5.10
N GLN A 59 -8.04 -7.93 -4.39
CA GLN A 59 -6.90 -8.81 -4.08
C GLN A 59 -6.28 -9.47 -5.33
N LYS A 60 -7.03 -9.63 -6.42
CA LYS A 60 -6.54 -10.21 -7.67
C LYS A 60 -6.21 -9.15 -8.73
N LEU A 61 -6.67 -7.90 -8.53
CA LEU A 61 -6.61 -6.83 -9.53
C LEU A 61 -5.20 -6.63 -10.09
N VAL A 62 -4.21 -6.46 -9.23
CA VAL A 62 -2.82 -6.18 -9.66
C VAL A 62 -2.25 -7.35 -10.46
N HIS A 63 -2.56 -8.58 -10.05
CA HIS A 63 -2.10 -9.77 -10.75
C HIS A 63 -2.74 -9.90 -12.14
N ASP A 64 -4.05 -9.67 -12.25
CA ASP A 64 -4.76 -9.73 -13.52
C ASP A 64 -4.32 -8.63 -14.47
N GLN A 65 -4.11 -7.40 -13.97
CA GLN A 65 -3.57 -6.30 -14.76
C GLN A 65 -2.14 -6.60 -15.25
N ALA A 66 -1.32 -7.24 -14.42
CA ALA A 66 0.02 -7.63 -14.82
C ALA A 66 0.04 -8.67 -15.95
N ARG A 67 -0.95 -9.57 -16.00
CA ARG A 67 -1.12 -10.52 -17.11
C ARG A 67 -1.49 -9.83 -18.42
N ILE A 68 -2.29 -8.77 -18.34
CA ILE A 68 -2.79 -8.02 -19.52
C ILE A 68 -1.74 -7.03 -20.02
N TYR A 69 -1.13 -6.27 -19.12
CA TYR A 69 -0.31 -5.11 -19.47
C TYR A 69 1.21 -5.33 -19.33
N GLY A 70 1.65 -6.35 -18.59
CA GLY A 70 3.04 -6.78 -18.52
C GLY A 70 4.00 -5.64 -18.16
N GLU A 71 4.87 -5.29 -19.08
CA GLU A 71 5.91 -4.27 -18.89
C GLU A 71 5.41 -2.83 -19.05
N ARG A 72 4.12 -2.60 -19.32
CA ARG A 72 3.58 -1.24 -19.34
C ARG A 72 3.64 -0.63 -17.93
N VAL A 73 3.81 0.69 -17.90
CA VAL A 73 3.89 1.45 -16.64
C VAL A 73 2.56 1.34 -15.88
N ALA A 74 2.65 0.86 -14.64
CA ALA A 74 1.56 0.85 -13.67
C ALA A 74 1.59 2.12 -12.82
N LEU A 75 2.74 2.43 -12.25
CA LEU A 75 2.97 3.57 -11.37
C LEU A 75 4.10 4.42 -11.91
N ARG A 76 3.96 5.74 -11.76
CA ARG A 76 5.04 6.71 -11.99
C ARG A 76 5.14 7.60 -10.76
N TYR A 77 6.32 7.71 -10.19
CA TYR A 77 6.58 8.52 -9.01
C TYR A 77 7.85 9.33 -9.18
N ARG A 78 7.98 10.39 -8.41
CA ARG A 78 9.18 11.21 -8.40
C ARG A 78 10.10 10.75 -7.29
N ASP A 79 11.33 10.44 -7.67
CA ASP A 79 12.41 10.25 -6.72
C ASP A 79 13.03 11.63 -6.43
N TYR A 80 12.79 12.14 -5.22
CA TYR A 80 13.24 13.48 -4.83
C TYR A 80 14.73 13.54 -4.58
N SER A 81 15.33 12.45 -4.11
CA SER A 81 16.77 12.40 -3.86
C SER A 81 17.59 12.50 -5.16
N LEU A 82 17.07 11.92 -6.24
CA LEU A 82 17.67 11.95 -7.55
C LEU A 82 17.09 13.02 -8.49
N GLY A 83 15.97 13.62 -8.13
CA GLY A 83 15.25 14.62 -8.93
C GLY A 83 14.66 14.09 -10.23
N ILE A 84 14.47 12.78 -10.36
CA ILE A 84 13.99 12.10 -11.58
C ILE A 84 12.65 11.42 -11.36
N TRP A 85 11.93 11.19 -12.46
CA TRP A 85 10.75 10.34 -12.47
C TRP A 85 11.15 8.88 -12.66
N LYS A 86 10.58 8.00 -11.85
CA LYS A 86 10.74 6.55 -11.94
C LYS A 86 9.42 5.89 -12.28
N ASP A 87 9.52 4.82 -13.05
CA ASP A 87 8.38 4.01 -13.48
C ASP A 87 8.46 2.62 -12.86
N ILE A 88 7.31 2.09 -12.46
CA ILE A 88 7.13 0.70 -12.05
C ILE A 88 6.15 0.07 -13.03
N SER A 89 6.54 -1.03 -13.68
CA SER A 89 5.65 -1.76 -14.58
C SER A 89 4.61 -2.57 -13.81
N TRP A 90 3.50 -2.94 -14.46
CA TRP A 90 2.51 -3.84 -13.88
C TRP A 90 3.11 -5.16 -13.41
N LYS A 91 4.04 -5.70 -14.17
CA LYS A 91 4.76 -6.93 -13.80
C LYS A 91 5.60 -6.75 -12.56
N GLN A 92 6.38 -5.67 -12.47
CA GLN A 92 7.18 -5.34 -11.28
C GLN A 92 6.28 -5.12 -10.06
N PHE A 93 5.22 -4.34 -10.21
CA PHE A 93 4.27 -4.07 -9.14
C PHE A 93 3.63 -5.35 -8.61
N SER A 94 3.14 -6.23 -9.51
CA SER A 94 2.56 -7.52 -9.12
C SER A 94 3.57 -8.44 -8.42
N LEU A 95 4.83 -8.44 -8.86
CA LEU A 95 5.88 -9.21 -8.21
C LEU A 95 6.16 -8.70 -6.80
N SER A 96 6.25 -7.38 -6.62
CA SER A 96 6.47 -6.74 -5.32
C SER A 96 5.30 -7.03 -4.37
N VAL A 97 4.05 -6.86 -4.83
CA VAL A 97 2.86 -7.19 -4.03
C VAL A 97 2.87 -8.65 -3.56
N ARG A 98 3.20 -9.59 -4.45
CA ARG A 98 3.26 -11.01 -4.11
C ARG A 98 4.35 -11.32 -3.07
N ARG A 99 5.57 -10.79 -3.26
CA ARG A 99 6.68 -10.96 -2.31
C ARG A 99 6.36 -10.33 -0.95
N LEU A 100 5.74 -9.16 -0.97
CA LEU A 100 5.33 -8.47 0.25
C LEU A 100 4.27 -9.27 1.00
N SER A 101 3.28 -9.83 0.30
CA SER A 101 2.27 -10.72 0.89
C SER A 101 2.91 -11.93 1.58
N ASP A 102 3.90 -12.55 0.94
CA ASP A 102 4.63 -13.69 1.49
C ASP A 102 5.47 -13.28 2.72
N ALA A 103 6.17 -12.15 2.65
CA ALA A 103 6.93 -11.60 3.75
C ALA A 103 6.04 -11.27 4.97
N MET A 104 4.85 -10.71 4.74
CA MET A 104 3.89 -10.39 5.80
C MET A 104 3.35 -11.66 6.48
N ILE A 105 3.07 -12.72 5.73
CA ILE A 105 2.70 -14.02 6.30
C ILE A 105 3.85 -14.60 7.11
N THR A 106 5.08 -14.54 6.60
CA THR A 106 6.29 -14.99 7.31
C THR A 106 6.49 -14.21 8.62
N LEU A 107 6.18 -12.92 8.61
CA LEU A 107 6.20 -12.07 9.81
C LEU A 107 5.13 -12.48 10.85
N GLY A 108 4.12 -13.24 10.44
CA GLY A 108 3.03 -13.68 11.29
C GLY A 108 1.78 -12.81 11.23
N VAL A 109 1.58 -12.06 10.15
CA VAL A 109 0.34 -11.32 9.93
C VAL A 109 -0.82 -12.30 9.69
N ALA A 110 -1.84 -12.23 10.56
CA ALA A 110 -3.03 -13.05 10.48
C ALA A 110 -4.11 -12.47 9.54
N GLU A 111 -5.11 -13.28 9.20
CA GLU A 111 -6.31 -12.74 8.55
C GLU A 111 -7.05 -11.78 9.49
N GLN A 112 -7.60 -10.71 8.91
CA GLN A 112 -8.31 -9.64 9.62
C GLN A 112 -7.45 -8.90 10.66
N GLU A 113 -6.13 -9.11 10.66
CA GLU A 113 -5.23 -8.36 11.52
C GLU A 113 -5.02 -6.94 10.99
N ASN A 114 -5.02 -5.99 11.92
CA ASN A 114 -4.78 -4.59 11.63
C ASN A 114 -3.29 -4.32 11.48
N ILE A 115 -2.91 -3.74 10.35
CA ILE A 115 -1.58 -3.20 10.10
C ILE A 115 -1.69 -1.70 9.80
N ALA A 116 -0.68 -0.93 10.14
CA ALA A 116 -0.71 0.51 9.90
C ALA A 116 0.26 0.92 8.80
N VAL A 117 -0.12 1.97 8.06
CA VAL A 117 0.75 2.69 7.11
C VAL A 117 0.80 4.14 7.54
N PHE A 118 1.97 4.58 7.99
CA PHE A 118 2.25 5.94 8.44
C PHE A 118 3.28 6.57 7.52
N SER A 119 2.82 7.11 6.41
CA SER A 119 3.69 7.69 5.40
C SER A 119 2.95 8.75 4.57
N GLN A 120 3.71 9.57 3.87
CA GLN A 120 3.21 10.31 2.73
C GLN A 120 2.92 9.35 1.55
N ASN A 121 2.44 9.93 0.42
CA ASN A 121 2.14 9.14 -0.76
C ASN A 121 3.43 8.56 -1.38
N MET A 122 3.66 7.29 -1.16
CA MET A 122 4.80 6.53 -1.67
C MET A 122 4.29 5.27 -2.39
N PRO A 123 4.97 4.79 -3.45
CA PRO A 123 4.57 3.57 -4.17
C PRO A 123 4.56 2.33 -3.27
N GLU A 124 5.42 2.30 -2.25
CA GLU A 124 5.48 1.24 -1.24
C GLU A 124 4.17 1.13 -0.45
N GLY A 125 3.53 2.25 -0.13
CA GLY A 125 2.23 2.27 0.53
C GLY A 125 1.16 1.53 -0.26
N LEU A 126 1.10 1.77 -1.58
CA LEU A 126 0.20 1.01 -2.47
C LEU A 126 0.54 -0.48 -2.54
N MET A 127 1.83 -0.83 -2.50
CA MET A 127 2.24 -2.23 -2.43
C MET A 127 1.73 -2.89 -1.15
N VAL A 128 1.78 -2.17 -0.02
CA VAL A 128 1.24 -2.64 1.27
C VAL A 128 -0.27 -2.82 1.19
N ASP A 129 -1.00 -1.88 0.61
CA ASP A 129 -2.47 -1.99 0.46
C ASP A 129 -2.85 -3.27 -0.30
N PHE A 130 -2.29 -3.46 -1.49
CA PHE A 130 -2.62 -4.64 -2.31
C PHE A 130 -2.09 -5.95 -1.74
N ALA A 131 -0.93 -5.93 -1.07
CA ALA A 131 -0.42 -7.11 -0.36
C ALA A 131 -1.35 -7.49 0.80
N SER A 132 -1.83 -6.51 1.54
CA SER A 132 -2.77 -6.71 2.64
C SER A 132 -4.11 -7.28 2.16
N TYR A 133 -4.66 -6.74 1.06
CA TYR A 133 -5.86 -7.31 0.45
C TYR A 133 -5.66 -8.77 0.04
N ALA A 134 -4.49 -9.11 -0.52
CA ALA A 134 -4.19 -10.47 -0.94
C ALA A 134 -4.16 -11.48 0.22
N ILE A 135 -3.79 -11.04 1.42
CA ILE A 135 -3.75 -11.88 2.63
C ILE A 135 -4.91 -11.65 3.59
N ARG A 136 -5.89 -10.81 3.20
CA ARG A 136 -7.07 -10.44 4.01
C ARG A 136 -6.73 -9.76 5.34
N ALA A 137 -5.62 -9.03 5.39
CA ALA A 137 -5.31 -8.11 6.48
C ALA A 137 -6.05 -6.77 6.29
N VAL A 138 -6.17 -6.00 7.35
CA VAL A 138 -6.84 -4.69 7.37
C VAL A 138 -5.79 -3.59 7.43
N VAL A 139 -5.79 -2.68 6.46
CA VAL A 139 -4.85 -1.54 6.44
C VAL A 139 -5.47 -0.33 7.12
N ILE A 140 -4.72 0.28 8.02
CA ILE A 140 -5.06 1.53 8.70
C ILE A 140 -4.11 2.62 8.21
N PRO A 141 -4.52 3.45 7.25
CA PRO A 141 -3.70 4.55 6.78
C PRO A 141 -3.70 5.67 7.82
N MET A 142 -2.53 6.24 8.09
CA MET A 142 -2.33 7.40 8.95
C MET A 142 -1.79 8.57 8.13
N TYR A 143 -2.24 9.77 8.46
CA TYR A 143 -1.69 10.96 7.83
C TYR A 143 -0.20 11.12 8.19
N ALA A 144 0.64 11.43 7.20
CA ALA A 144 2.08 11.64 7.39
C ALA A 144 2.41 12.72 8.44
N THR A 145 1.48 13.63 8.71
CA THR A 145 1.59 14.73 9.68
C THR A 145 0.95 14.41 11.03
N SER A 146 0.54 13.16 11.27
CA SER A 146 -0.05 12.77 12.55
C SER A 146 0.94 12.95 13.69
N SER A 147 0.46 13.53 14.80
CA SER A 147 1.25 13.69 16.01
C SER A 147 1.49 12.36 16.71
N GLU A 148 2.50 12.29 17.58
CA GLU A 148 2.80 11.11 18.40
C GLU A 148 1.58 10.62 19.19
N MET A 149 0.79 11.55 19.76
CA MET A 149 -0.43 11.21 20.50
C MET A 149 -1.47 10.55 19.61
N GLN A 150 -1.66 11.04 18.39
CA GLN A 150 -2.59 10.45 17.42
C GLN A 150 -2.14 9.06 16.98
N VAL A 151 -0.84 8.91 16.64
CA VAL A 151 -0.28 7.61 16.27
C VAL A 151 -0.41 6.60 17.41
N LYS A 152 -0.05 7.00 18.65
CA LYS A 152 -0.20 6.16 19.85
C LYS A 152 -1.65 5.73 20.06
N TYR A 153 -2.59 6.67 19.91
CA TYR A 153 -4.01 6.36 20.05
C TYR A 153 -4.46 5.32 19.03
N ILE A 154 -4.16 5.53 17.74
CA ILE A 154 -4.58 4.62 16.65
C ILE A 154 -3.94 3.24 16.84
N VAL A 155 -2.64 3.19 17.13
CA VAL A 155 -1.92 1.93 17.38
C VAL A 155 -2.55 1.13 18.52
N SER A 156 -2.89 1.81 19.62
CA SER A 156 -3.47 1.16 20.79
C SER A 156 -4.91 0.73 20.56
N ASP A 157 -5.75 1.61 19.98
CA ASP A 157 -7.18 1.36 19.74
C ASP A 157 -7.39 0.20 18.76
N ALA A 158 -6.58 0.17 17.69
CA ALA A 158 -6.65 -0.88 16.67
C ALA A 158 -5.74 -2.09 16.96
N SER A 159 -5.04 -2.12 18.08
CA SER A 159 -4.10 -3.21 18.46
C SER A 159 -3.09 -3.52 17.37
N VAL A 160 -2.51 -2.49 16.75
CA VAL A 160 -1.56 -2.63 15.65
C VAL A 160 -0.24 -3.21 16.16
N ARG A 161 0.22 -4.32 15.56
CA ARG A 161 1.53 -4.93 15.84
C ARG A 161 2.59 -4.52 14.83
N PHE A 162 2.20 -4.28 13.59
CA PHE A 162 3.10 -4.02 12.47
C PHE A 162 2.75 -2.69 11.82
N ILE A 163 3.76 -1.81 11.69
CA ILE A 163 3.58 -0.49 11.10
C ILE A 163 4.61 -0.26 9.99
N PHE A 164 4.13 0.17 8.83
CA PHE A 164 4.95 0.61 7.72
C PHE A 164 5.11 2.12 7.79
N VAL A 165 6.34 2.59 7.68
CA VAL A 165 6.72 3.97 7.99
C VAL A 165 7.45 4.60 6.81
N GLY A 166 7.10 5.85 6.48
CA GLY A 166 7.64 6.55 5.32
C GLY A 166 9.07 7.04 5.49
N GLU A 167 9.21 8.23 6.03
CA GLU A 167 10.46 8.97 6.16
C GLU A 167 10.87 9.17 7.62
N GLN A 168 11.92 10.00 7.84
CA GLN A 168 12.54 10.18 9.15
C GLN A 168 11.56 10.65 10.22
N ASP A 169 10.73 11.65 9.92
CA ASP A 169 9.80 12.22 10.91
C ASP A 169 8.79 11.18 11.39
N GLN A 170 8.26 10.38 10.47
CA GLN A 170 7.32 9.29 10.79
C GLN A 170 8.01 8.18 11.58
N TYR A 171 9.26 7.83 11.21
CA TYR A 171 10.06 6.87 11.94
C TYR A 171 10.30 7.31 13.38
N ASP A 172 10.74 8.53 13.58
CA ASP A 172 11.03 9.09 14.91
C ASP A 172 9.79 9.06 15.82
N ILE A 173 8.61 9.37 15.26
CA ILE A 173 7.35 9.30 15.99
C ILE A 173 6.99 7.84 16.31
N ALA A 174 7.03 6.95 15.33
CA ALA A 174 6.68 5.54 15.51
C ALA A 174 7.62 4.85 16.51
N PHE A 175 8.91 5.15 16.45
CA PHE A 175 9.90 4.63 17.39
C PHE A 175 9.66 5.11 18.83
N ARG A 176 9.30 6.39 19.04
CA ARG A 176 8.90 6.88 20.37
C ARG A 176 7.65 6.18 20.88
N VAL A 177 6.64 6.00 20.03
CA VAL A 177 5.42 5.26 20.39
C VAL A 177 5.76 3.82 20.82
N LEU A 178 6.66 3.15 20.09
CA LEU A 178 7.17 1.83 20.45
C LEU A 178 7.82 1.84 21.85
N LYS A 179 8.75 2.78 22.11
CA LYS A 179 9.48 2.88 23.39
C LYS A 179 8.58 3.21 24.58
N HIS A 180 7.49 3.93 24.38
CA HIS A 180 6.54 4.28 25.44
C HIS A 180 5.51 3.20 25.75
N GLY A 181 5.75 1.96 25.32
CA GLY A 181 4.90 0.81 25.58
C GLY A 181 3.63 0.85 24.72
N SER A 182 3.70 0.19 23.59
CA SER A 182 2.59 0.02 22.65
C SER A 182 2.47 -1.45 22.23
N THR A 183 1.49 -1.75 21.41
CA THR A 183 1.31 -3.08 20.80
C THR A 183 2.29 -3.35 19.64
N LEU A 184 3.09 -2.34 19.24
CA LEU A 184 4.01 -2.46 18.12
C LEU A 184 5.12 -3.49 18.38
N GLU A 185 5.33 -4.39 17.43
CA GLU A 185 6.36 -5.42 17.46
C GLU A 185 7.40 -5.23 16.36
N ARG A 186 7.03 -4.59 15.24
CA ARG A 186 7.93 -4.37 14.09
C ARG A 186 7.59 -3.07 13.39
N LEU A 187 8.63 -2.32 13.01
CA LEU A 187 8.55 -1.19 12.11
C LEU A 187 9.20 -1.57 10.77
N ILE A 188 8.53 -1.32 9.67
CA ILE A 188 9.05 -1.53 8.30
C ILE A 188 9.20 -0.16 7.63
N ILE A 189 10.42 0.22 7.27
CA ILE A 189 10.77 1.57 6.86
C ILE A 189 10.90 1.64 5.34
N PHE A 190 10.12 2.51 4.70
CA PHE A 190 10.11 2.64 3.24
C PHE A 190 11.40 3.26 2.70
N SER A 191 11.82 4.38 3.26
CA SER A 191 13.00 5.10 2.78
C SER A 191 14.31 4.57 3.37
N ARG A 192 15.29 4.29 2.51
CA ARG A 192 16.67 3.96 2.93
C ARG A 192 17.42 5.16 3.53
N ASP A 193 16.92 6.37 3.31
CA ASP A 193 17.54 7.59 3.84
C ASP A 193 17.25 7.80 5.33
N VAL A 194 16.33 7.01 5.90
CA VAL A 194 16.03 7.03 7.34
C VAL A 194 17.21 6.48 8.13
N CYS A 195 17.70 7.30 9.07
CA CYS A 195 18.71 6.89 10.03
C CYS A 195 18.04 6.24 11.23
N LEU A 196 18.24 4.93 11.38
CA LEU A 196 17.69 4.19 12.52
C LEU A 196 18.39 4.58 13.83
N ASN A 197 17.62 4.64 14.91
CA ASN A 197 18.18 4.87 16.25
C ASN A 197 19.11 3.70 16.62
N PRO A 198 20.31 3.96 17.20
CA PRO A 198 21.24 2.89 17.61
C PRO A 198 20.65 1.84 18.56
N GLU A 199 19.61 2.19 19.31
CA GLU A 199 18.90 1.27 20.22
C GLU A 199 17.79 0.48 19.51
N ASP A 200 17.57 0.72 18.23
CA ASP A 200 16.52 0.05 17.46
C ASP A 200 17.02 -1.29 16.92
N SER A 201 16.49 -2.36 17.46
CA SER A 201 16.81 -3.73 17.05
C SER A 201 15.67 -4.44 16.32
N ILE A 202 14.53 -3.74 16.13
CA ILE A 202 13.33 -4.38 15.60
C ILE A 202 12.87 -3.80 14.25
N SER A 203 13.38 -2.63 13.87
CA SER A 203 13.05 -2.04 12.56
C SER A 203 13.81 -2.73 11.43
N VAL A 204 13.20 -2.77 10.27
CA VAL A 204 13.77 -3.33 9.05
C VAL A 204 13.42 -2.41 7.87
N TYR A 205 14.34 -2.25 6.93
CA TYR A 205 14.05 -1.53 5.70
C TYR A 205 13.15 -2.34 4.78
N PHE A 206 12.30 -1.67 4.05
CA PHE A 206 11.30 -2.27 3.19
C PHE A 206 11.90 -3.21 2.13
N ASP A 207 13.00 -2.83 1.51
CA ASP A 207 13.66 -3.66 0.51
C ASP A 207 14.17 -4.99 1.10
N ASP A 208 14.73 -4.95 2.31
CA ASP A 208 15.21 -6.14 3.01
C ASP A 208 14.03 -7.00 3.45
N PHE A 209 12.96 -6.37 3.92
CA PHE A 209 11.71 -7.05 4.24
C PHE A 209 11.08 -7.71 3.00
N LEU A 210 11.03 -6.99 1.88
CA LEU A 210 10.52 -7.50 0.61
C LEU A 210 11.37 -8.66 0.09
N ALA A 211 12.70 -8.60 0.26
CA ALA A 211 13.62 -9.66 -0.14
C ALA A 211 13.45 -10.94 0.69
N SER A 212 12.90 -10.85 1.89
CA SER A 212 12.59 -12.02 2.73
C SER A 212 11.40 -12.84 2.21
N GLY A 213 10.54 -12.26 1.36
CA GLY A 213 9.45 -12.97 0.70
C GLY A 213 9.96 -13.88 -0.40
N SER A 214 9.75 -15.18 -0.23
CA SER A 214 10.37 -16.24 -1.05
C SER A 214 9.37 -17.15 -1.77
N ASP A 215 8.11 -16.73 -1.92
CA ASP A 215 7.01 -17.57 -2.44
C ASP A 215 6.73 -18.86 -1.60
N MET A 216 7.27 -18.95 -0.38
CA MET A 216 7.06 -20.12 0.50
C MET A 216 5.59 -20.30 0.90
N HIS A 217 4.87 -19.18 1.04
CA HIS A 217 3.47 -19.17 1.45
C HIS A 217 2.49 -18.98 0.29
N LYS A 218 2.93 -19.23 -0.95
CA LYS A 218 2.10 -19.02 -2.14
C LYS A 218 0.71 -19.66 -2.04
N GLY A 219 0.62 -20.87 -1.48
CA GLY A 219 -0.65 -21.54 -1.26
C GLY A 219 -1.55 -20.81 -0.28
N VAL A 220 -0.98 -20.23 0.80
CA VAL A 220 -1.72 -19.46 1.80
C VAL A 220 -2.19 -18.14 1.21
N VAL A 221 -1.33 -17.44 0.46
CA VAL A 221 -1.71 -16.20 -0.25
C VAL A 221 -2.86 -16.47 -1.23
N CYS A 222 -2.78 -17.53 -2.02
CA CYS A 222 -3.85 -17.91 -2.92
C CYS A 222 -5.16 -18.21 -2.17
N ALA A 223 -5.11 -19.02 -1.11
CA ALA A 223 -6.28 -19.38 -0.33
C ALA A 223 -6.95 -18.18 0.33
N ARG A 224 -6.15 -17.24 0.87
CA ARG A 224 -6.67 -16.00 1.45
C ARG A 224 -7.24 -15.03 0.42
N SER A 225 -6.78 -15.08 -0.82
CA SER A 225 -7.23 -14.21 -1.92
C SER A 225 -8.49 -14.72 -2.65
N GLU A 226 -8.97 -15.90 -2.33
CA GLU A 226 -10.23 -16.49 -2.84
C GLU A 226 -11.45 -16.10 -1.99
#